data_f8627206b6fcfab065e2e43c72ea0a91
#
_entry.id   f8627206b6fcfab065e2e43c72ea0a91
#
_cell.length_a   1.000
_cell.length_b   1.000
_cell.length_c   1.000
_cell.angle_alpha   90.00
_cell.angle_beta   90.00
_cell.angle_gamma   90.00
#
_symmetry.space_group_name_H-M   'P 1'
#
loop_
_entity.id
_entity.type
_entity.pdbx_description
1 polymer ?
#
loop_
_entity_poly.entity_id
_entity_poly.type
_entity_poly.pdbx_seq_one_letter_code
_entity_poly.pdbx_strand_id
1 'polypeptide(L)'
;ALGYNKLTVVHSIDFLAILAFPFLMRFIRNLNVQLIIFFLMTSFSSWIVFLMVNPMSLEPIGVCWVFFFLVLCALLLRKFMRVLFIAVILSPVIFVLCNISLHGRLTIQYIVQENAQNPPIFLMFVPTFLCIYAIWSHTSTIDKARKTITTQKNEIENKNRDITDSINYARHLQDALLPSVESIRAQFPLSEVYYRPKDIVAGDFYWMEKSGNKIFVAAADCTGHGVPGAMVSVVCSGALTRSVREFGITGTSNILGKTREIVIDTFDRNKGAVNDGMDISLLCFDISSGEISWSGANNPLWITNGKEFTVIKGDKQPVGRGVNATPFTTHSVKAEKGDALYLITDGLADQFGGPEGKKLRYKPIIQFLIEHHHLPPVERMQKLDKMFSNWKGNLEQVDDICILTITV
;
A
#
# COMPACT_ATOMS: atom_id res chain seq x y z
N ALA A 1 37.30 51.04 34.32
CA ALA A 1 37.46 50.72 32.87
C ALA A 1 37.68 49.22 32.62
N LEU A 2 38.38 48.47 33.50
CA LEU A 2 38.65 47.02 33.36
C LEU A 2 37.39 46.14 33.57
N GLY A 3 36.39 46.61 34.30
CA GLY A 3 35.12 45.84 34.48
C GLY A 3 34.22 45.83 33.27
N TYR A 4 34.17 46.90 32.50
CA TYR A 4 33.34 47.00 31.29
C TYR A 4 33.82 46.07 30.18
N ASN A 5 35.11 45.90 29.99
CA ASN A 5 35.67 45.01 28.97
C ASN A 5 35.38 43.52 29.25
N LYS A 6 35.33 43.10 30.50
CA LYS A 6 35.01 41.70 30.86
C LYS A 6 33.55 41.36 30.60
N LEU A 7 32.62 42.28 30.90
CA LEU A 7 31.20 42.12 30.64
C LEU A 7 30.90 42.03 29.14
N THR A 8 31.56 42.84 28.33
CA THR A 8 31.42 42.85 26.89
C THR A 8 31.90 41.55 26.25
N VAL A 9 32.99 40.95 26.74
CA VAL A 9 33.54 39.69 26.27
C VAL A 9 32.58 38.52 26.60
N VAL A 10 31.99 38.51 27.81
CA VAL A 10 31.06 37.45 28.21
C VAL A 10 29.75 37.50 27.37
N HIS A 11 29.20 38.70 27.17
CA HIS A 11 28.02 38.87 26.32
C HIS A 11 28.30 38.49 24.84
N SER A 12 29.51 38.72 24.36
CA SER A 12 29.89 38.29 23.00
C SER A 12 29.99 36.77 22.89
N ILE A 13 30.45 36.10 23.91
CA ILE A 13 30.51 34.61 23.98
C ILE A 13 29.07 34.03 24.04
N ASP A 14 28.20 34.61 24.87
CA ASP A 14 26.82 34.21 24.97
C ASP A 14 26.08 34.38 23.64
N PHE A 15 26.29 35.52 22.96
CA PHE A 15 25.71 35.78 21.67
C PHE A 15 26.17 34.78 20.60
N LEU A 16 27.45 34.43 20.58
CA LEU A 16 28.02 33.40 19.72
C LEU A 16 27.47 32.00 20.03
N ALA A 17 27.31 31.67 21.30
CA ALA A 17 26.73 30.40 21.74
C ALA A 17 25.25 30.27 21.31
N ILE A 18 24.48 31.34 21.44
CA ILE A 18 23.07 31.39 20.98
C ILE A 18 22.98 31.27 19.46
N LEU A 19 23.89 31.89 18.70
CA LEU A 19 23.91 31.77 17.24
C LEU A 19 24.35 30.37 16.76
N ALA A 20 25.28 29.73 17.47
CA ALA A 20 25.75 28.38 17.14
C ALA A 20 24.74 27.29 17.53
N PHE A 21 23.87 27.59 18.49
CA PHE A 21 22.89 26.63 19.03
C PHE A 21 22.01 25.97 17.98
N PRO A 22 21.34 26.68 17.03
CA PRO A 22 20.53 26.04 15.98
C PRO A 22 21.31 25.09 15.09
N PHE A 23 22.60 25.37 14.86
CA PHE A 23 23.49 24.53 14.08
C PHE A 23 23.87 23.23 14.81
N LEU A 24 24.19 23.31 16.08
CA LEU A 24 24.49 22.15 16.93
C LEU A 24 23.28 21.26 17.12
N MET A 25 22.08 21.85 17.23
CA MET A 25 20.82 21.13 17.44
C MET A 25 20.35 20.35 16.22
N ARG A 26 20.83 20.65 15.02
CA ARG A 26 20.50 19.92 13.79
C ARG A 26 20.95 18.45 13.84
N PHE A 27 21.96 18.13 14.65
CA PHE A 27 22.51 16.78 14.80
C PHE A 27 21.81 15.95 15.89
N ILE A 28 20.95 16.56 16.72
CA ILE A 28 20.29 15.90 17.84
C ILE A 28 18.81 15.71 17.49
N ARG A 29 18.43 14.46 17.17
CA ARG A 29 17.05 14.14 16.77
C ARG A 29 16.02 14.22 17.92
N ASN A 30 16.47 14.19 19.18
CA ASN A 30 15.57 14.18 20.32
C ASN A 30 15.36 15.61 20.86
N LEU A 31 14.16 16.15 20.65
CA LEU A 31 13.77 17.49 21.07
C LEU A 31 13.97 17.73 22.58
N ASN A 32 13.74 16.72 23.43
CA ASN A 32 13.93 16.83 24.87
C ASN A 32 15.41 17.02 25.23
N VAL A 33 16.32 16.34 24.51
CA VAL A 33 17.77 16.50 24.69
C VAL A 33 18.23 17.89 24.22
N GLN A 34 17.67 18.39 23.13
CA GLN A 34 17.92 19.73 22.61
C GLN A 34 17.57 20.80 23.65
N LEU A 35 16.39 20.69 24.22
CA LEU A 35 15.91 21.61 25.25
C LEU A 35 16.77 21.57 26.55
N ILE A 36 17.18 20.37 26.96
CA ILE A 36 18.10 20.20 28.13
C ILE A 36 19.43 20.93 27.88
N ILE A 37 20.03 20.74 26.71
CA ILE A 37 21.29 21.37 26.36
C ILE A 37 21.15 22.90 26.31
N PHE A 38 20.04 23.40 25.73
CA PHE A 38 19.76 24.84 25.69
C PHE A 38 19.66 25.44 27.09
N PHE A 39 18.89 24.81 27.97
CA PHE A 39 18.76 25.25 29.35
C PHE A 39 20.09 25.19 30.12
N LEU A 40 20.90 24.14 29.93
CA LEU A 40 22.21 24.00 30.50
C LEU A 40 23.12 25.16 30.07
N MET A 41 23.16 25.47 28.79
CA MET A 41 24.01 26.54 28.27
C MET A 41 23.58 27.92 28.75
N THR A 42 22.29 28.24 28.72
CA THR A 42 21.78 29.54 29.16
C THR A 42 21.90 29.74 30.67
N SER A 43 21.69 28.67 31.46
CA SER A 43 21.88 28.74 32.93
C SER A 43 23.36 28.88 33.33
N PHE A 44 24.26 28.19 32.61
CA PHE A 44 25.69 28.25 32.86
C PHE A 44 26.27 29.62 32.52
N SER A 45 25.84 30.23 31.41
CA SER A 45 26.29 31.58 31.05
C SER A 45 25.77 32.64 32.02
N SER A 46 24.52 32.54 32.46
CA SER A 46 23.96 33.42 33.49
C SER A 46 24.70 33.30 34.83
N TRP A 47 25.14 32.10 35.17
CA TRP A 47 25.92 31.85 36.38
C TRP A 47 27.34 32.44 36.33
N ILE A 48 28.01 32.34 35.19
CA ILE A 48 29.31 32.96 34.94
C ILE A 48 29.22 34.49 35.04
N VAL A 49 28.21 35.10 34.45
CA VAL A 49 27.95 36.55 34.52
C VAL A 49 27.73 36.96 35.97
N PHE A 50 26.96 36.23 36.74
CA PHE A 50 26.69 36.47 38.15
C PHE A 50 27.99 36.42 39.00
N LEU A 51 28.83 35.38 38.82
CA LEU A 51 30.11 35.23 39.49
C LEU A 51 31.11 36.36 39.18
N MET A 52 31.07 36.89 37.96
CA MET A 52 31.96 37.97 37.55
C MET A 52 31.56 39.36 38.09
N VAL A 53 30.25 39.53 38.32
CA VAL A 53 29.71 40.83 38.77
C VAL A 53 29.74 40.96 40.31
N ASN A 54 29.63 39.86 41.07
CA ASN A 54 29.56 39.89 42.53
C ASN A 54 30.31 38.73 43.19
N PRO A 55 31.64 38.82 43.35
CA PRO A 55 32.46 37.73 43.90
C PRO A 55 32.28 37.46 45.42
N MET A 56 31.58 38.32 46.16
CA MET A 56 31.45 38.23 47.61
C MET A 56 30.09 37.76 48.15
N SER A 57 29.10 37.50 47.29
CA SER A 57 27.70 37.15 47.73
C SER A 57 27.31 35.69 47.38
N LEU A 58 28.24 34.78 47.49
CA LEU A 58 28.15 33.45 46.87
C LEU A 58 27.23 32.44 47.59
N GLU A 59 26.89 32.59 48.87
CA GLU A 59 26.39 31.44 49.60
C GLU A 59 24.90 31.11 49.47
N PRO A 60 23.93 32.02 49.45
CA PRO A 60 22.51 31.58 49.36
C PRO A 60 21.97 31.42 47.97
N ILE A 61 22.41 32.24 47.01
CA ILE A 61 21.79 32.29 45.67
C ILE A 61 22.32 31.16 44.78
N GLY A 62 23.60 30.81 44.90
CA GLY A 62 24.18 29.67 44.16
C GLY A 62 23.56 28.33 44.53
N VAL A 63 23.26 28.12 45.82
CA VAL A 63 22.58 26.89 46.29
C VAL A 63 21.15 26.81 45.79
N CYS A 64 20.40 27.93 45.76
CA CYS A 64 19.04 27.96 45.20
C CYS A 64 19.02 27.66 43.71
N TRP A 65 20.00 28.13 42.95
CA TRP A 65 20.11 27.82 41.51
C TRP A 65 20.46 26.34 41.23
N VAL A 66 21.36 25.76 42.00
CA VAL A 66 21.68 24.32 41.88
C VAL A 66 20.47 23.46 42.23
N PHE A 67 19.73 23.83 43.27
CA PHE A 67 18.50 23.12 43.66
C PHE A 67 17.39 23.24 42.59
N PHE A 68 17.19 24.45 42.07
CA PHE A 68 16.28 24.70 40.96
C PHE A 68 16.65 23.87 39.71
N PHE A 69 17.95 23.78 39.44
CA PHE A 69 18.47 23.02 38.32
C PHE A 69 18.29 21.51 38.47
N LEU A 70 18.54 20.97 39.65
CA LEU A 70 18.31 19.55 39.98
C LEU A 70 16.80 19.19 39.89
N VAL A 71 15.95 20.08 40.38
CA VAL A 71 14.48 19.92 40.27
C VAL A 71 14.03 19.97 38.81
N LEU A 72 14.57 20.86 37.99
CA LEU A 72 14.27 20.96 36.56
C LEU A 72 14.70 19.71 35.80
N CYS A 73 15.90 19.19 36.07
CA CYS A 73 16.40 17.94 35.48
C CYS A 73 15.56 16.71 35.88
N ALA A 74 15.14 16.63 37.15
CA ALA A 74 14.27 15.55 37.64
C ALA A 74 12.86 15.60 37.03
N LEU A 75 12.41 16.77 36.62
CA LEU A 75 11.05 17.05 36.11
C LEU A 75 10.91 16.92 34.60
N LEU A 76 11.98 16.77 33.86
CA LEU A 76 11.94 16.42 32.42
C LEU A 76 11.43 14.99 32.13
N LEU A 77 11.22 14.19 33.19
CA LEU A 77 10.53 12.90 33.10
C LEU A 77 8.99 13.11 33.09
N ARG A 78 8.35 12.66 32.02
CA ARG A 78 6.98 12.89 31.50
C ARG A 78 5.79 13.01 32.49
N LYS A 79 5.88 12.57 33.73
CA LYS A 79 4.76 12.55 34.69
C LYS A 79 4.70 13.75 35.66
N PHE A 80 5.67 14.65 35.63
CA PHE A 80 5.88 15.65 36.70
C PHE A 80 5.64 17.12 36.34
N MET A 81 5.13 17.42 35.15
CA MET A 81 4.88 18.82 34.71
C MET A 81 3.98 19.64 35.65
N ARG A 82 3.03 18.99 36.33
CA ARG A 82 2.17 19.68 37.32
C ARG A 82 2.94 20.08 38.57
N VAL A 83 3.90 19.25 38.99
CA VAL A 83 4.75 19.53 40.17
C VAL A 83 5.75 20.63 39.87
N LEU A 84 6.24 20.68 38.60
CA LEU A 84 7.13 21.76 38.14
C LEU A 84 6.46 23.14 38.23
N PHE A 85 5.19 23.24 37.77
CA PHE A 85 4.42 24.49 37.84
C PHE A 85 4.30 24.99 39.29
N ILE A 86 4.03 24.07 40.22
CA ILE A 86 3.94 24.37 41.65
C ILE A 86 5.31 24.76 42.22
N ALA A 87 6.40 24.06 41.87
CA ALA A 87 7.75 24.34 42.34
C ALA A 87 8.27 25.72 41.86
N VAL A 88 7.98 26.10 40.62
CA VAL A 88 8.32 27.41 40.04
C VAL A 88 7.57 28.54 40.73
N ILE A 89 6.27 28.36 41.02
CA ILE A 89 5.44 29.34 41.72
C ILE A 89 5.91 29.49 43.18
N LEU A 90 6.29 28.38 43.81
CA LEU A 90 6.74 28.38 45.21
C LEU A 90 8.21 28.84 45.38
N SER A 91 9.04 28.79 44.33
CA SER A 91 10.47 29.14 44.43
C SER A 91 10.72 30.59 44.94
N PRO A 92 10.00 31.64 44.52
CA PRO A 92 10.15 32.97 45.07
C PRO A 92 9.74 33.05 46.54
N VAL A 93 8.69 32.31 46.93
CA VAL A 93 8.19 32.25 48.31
C VAL A 93 9.25 31.56 49.22
N ILE A 94 9.79 30.45 48.75
CA ILE A 94 10.86 29.71 49.47
C ILE A 94 12.12 30.57 49.59
N PHE A 95 12.47 31.29 48.53
CA PHE A 95 13.62 32.22 48.53
C PHE A 95 13.44 33.33 49.59
N VAL A 96 12.27 33.96 49.64
CA VAL A 96 11.96 34.99 50.62
C VAL A 96 12.01 34.42 52.06
N LEU A 97 11.41 33.25 52.29
CA LEU A 97 11.41 32.58 53.58
C LEU A 97 12.79 32.15 54.04
N CYS A 98 13.66 31.64 53.14
CA CYS A 98 15.04 31.30 53.45
C CYS A 98 15.87 32.56 53.82
N ASN A 99 15.67 33.67 53.10
CA ASN A 99 16.35 34.94 53.44
C ASN A 99 15.89 35.51 54.77
N ILE A 100 14.62 35.44 55.10
CA ILE A 100 14.09 35.85 56.44
C ILE A 100 14.65 34.96 57.54
N SER A 101 14.78 33.65 57.31
CA SER A 101 15.31 32.69 58.26
C SER A 101 16.80 32.87 58.53
N LEU A 102 17.60 33.21 57.51
CA LEU A 102 19.07 33.36 57.61
C LEU A 102 19.53 34.70 58.16
N HIS A 103 18.82 35.79 57.95
CA HIS A 103 19.27 37.15 58.29
C HIS A 103 18.43 37.85 59.35
N GLY A 104 17.37 37.24 59.90
CA GLY A 104 16.60 37.70 61.07
C GLY A 104 15.98 39.10 61.02
N ARG A 105 16.24 39.90 60.03
CA ARG A 105 15.75 41.26 59.81
C ARG A 105 15.76 41.62 58.34
N LEU A 106 14.73 41.32 57.60
CA LEU A 106 14.48 41.95 56.30
C LEU A 106 13.20 42.77 56.41
N THR A 107 13.33 44.07 56.53
CA THR A 107 12.24 45.00 56.30
C THR A 107 11.95 45.00 54.79
N ILE A 108 10.69 45.00 54.38
CA ILE A 108 10.26 45.08 52.98
C ILE A 108 10.93 46.22 52.21
N GLN A 109 11.25 47.29 52.94
CA GLN A 109 12.01 48.46 52.41
C GLN A 109 13.41 48.11 51.93
N TYR A 110 14.15 47.22 52.60
CA TYR A 110 15.47 46.79 52.16
C TYR A 110 15.42 45.96 50.88
N ILE A 111 14.42 45.08 50.76
CA ILE A 111 14.20 44.27 49.55
C ILE A 111 13.87 45.15 48.36
N VAL A 112 13.05 46.19 48.53
CA VAL A 112 12.67 47.10 47.46
C VAL A 112 13.83 48.00 47.06
N GLN A 113 14.66 48.43 47.99
CA GLN A 113 15.77 49.31 47.71
C GLN A 113 16.95 48.60 47.02
N GLU A 114 17.25 47.37 47.43
CA GLU A 114 18.28 46.54 46.82
C GLU A 114 17.87 46.04 45.42
N ASN A 115 16.61 45.70 45.24
CA ASN A 115 16.08 45.31 43.94
C ASN A 115 15.93 46.48 42.96
N ALA A 116 15.83 47.73 43.44
CA ALA A 116 15.84 48.93 42.58
C ALA A 116 17.23 49.20 41.98
N GLN A 117 18.30 48.79 42.70
CA GLN A 117 19.69 48.90 42.20
C GLN A 117 20.12 47.67 41.36
N ASN A 118 19.45 46.51 41.52
CA ASN A 118 19.72 45.28 40.78
C ASN A 118 18.45 44.72 40.13
N PRO A 119 18.00 45.30 39.00
CA PRO A 119 16.77 44.90 38.36
C PRO A 119 16.71 43.47 37.76
N PRO A 120 17.79 42.65 37.74
CA PRO A 120 17.79 41.46 36.87
C PRO A 120 17.03 40.25 37.40
N ILE A 121 16.74 40.13 38.70
CA ILE A 121 16.15 38.88 39.23
C ILE A 121 14.73 38.63 38.70
N PHE A 122 13.89 39.66 38.64
CA PHE A 122 12.53 39.55 38.12
C PHE A 122 12.51 39.30 36.59
N LEU A 123 13.44 39.95 35.88
CA LEU A 123 13.58 39.76 34.43
C LEU A 123 14.03 38.34 34.02
N MET A 124 14.67 37.58 34.92
CA MET A 124 15.07 36.19 34.65
C MET A 124 13.90 35.20 34.76
N PHE A 125 12.88 35.48 35.57
CA PHE A 125 11.72 34.60 35.72
C PHE A 125 10.77 34.63 34.51
N VAL A 126 10.65 35.78 33.85
CA VAL A 126 9.74 35.94 32.70
C VAL A 126 10.15 35.06 31.51
N PRO A 127 11.41 35.03 31.04
CA PRO A 127 11.85 34.16 29.97
C PRO A 127 11.69 32.67 30.33
N THR A 128 12.03 32.32 31.59
CA THR A 128 11.92 30.94 32.05
C THR A 128 10.45 30.47 32.03
N PHE A 129 9.54 31.31 32.53
CA PHE A 129 8.09 31.02 32.48
C PHE A 129 7.57 30.90 31.03
N LEU A 130 8.00 31.81 30.12
CA LEU A 130 7.63 31.76 28.73
C LEU A 130 8.15 30.50 28.02
N CYS A 131 9.38 30.08 28.34
CA CYS A 131 9.95 28.83 27.83
C CYS A 131 9.16 27.60 28.33
N ILE A 132 8.83 27.54 29.62
CA ILE A 132 8.05 26.44 30.19
C ILE A 132 6.65 26.39 29.55
N TYR A 133 6.01 27.55 29.39
CA TYR A 133 4.71 27.64 28.72
C TYR A 133 4.77 27.22 27.26
N ALA A 134 5.82 27.65 26.53
CA ALA A 134 6.02 27.25 25.14
C ALA A 134 6.23 25.73 25.00
N ILE A 135 7.05 25.14 25.88
CA ILE A 135 7.28 23.69 25.93
C ILE A 135 5.99 22.96 26.23
N TRP A 136 5.25 23.40 27.25
CA TRP A 136 3.96 22.78 27.62
C TRP A 136 2.94 22.86 26.48
N SER A 137 2.78 24.03 25.87
CA SER A 137 1.89 24.26 24.74
C SER A 137 2.27 23.39 23.55
N HIS A 138 3.56 23.33 23.22
CA HIS A 138 4.07 22.52 22.11
C HIS A 138 3.87 21.01 22.37
N THR A 139 4.20 20.54 23.58
CA THR A 139 4.01 19.13 23.97
C THR A 139 2.53 18.75 23.95
N SER A 140 1.64 19.60 24.47
CA SER A 140 0.19 19.40 24.43
C SER A 140 -0.33 19.29 22.97
N THR A 141 0.19 20.14 22.08
CA THR A 141 -0.18 20.12 20.66
C THR A 141 0.30 18.84 19.97
N ILE A 142 1.53 18.41 20.23
CA ILE A 142 2.09 17.14 19.73
C ILE A 142 1.27 15.94 20.23
N ASP A 143 0.93 15.90 21.51
CA ASP A 143 0.16 14.80 22.08
C ASP A 143 -1.25 14.73 21.47
N LYS A 144 -1.91 15.87 21.25
CA LYS A 144 -3.19 15.94 20.52
C LYS A 144 -3.07 15.44 19.09
N ALA A 145 -2.06 15.94 18.35
CA ALA A 145 -1.82 15.51 16.97
C ALA A 145 -1.52 14.01 16.88
N ARG A 146 -0.69 13.49 17.79
CA ARG A 146 -0.37 12.07 17.87
C ARG A 146 -1.61 11.21 18.15
N LYS A 147 -2.48 11.65 19.08
CA LYS A 147 -3.73 10.96 19.37
C LYS A 147 -4.66 10.93 18.15
N THR A 148 -4.79 12.06 17.44
CA THR A 148 -5.60 12.16 16.22
C THR A 148 -5.05 11.22 15.14
N ILE A 149 -3.73 11.23 14.88
CA ILE A 149 -3.09 10.36 13.90
C ILE A 149 -3.32 8.89 14.25
N THR A 150 -3.17 8.50 15.52
CA THR A 150 -3.40 7.13 15.96
C THR A 150 -4.85 6.70 15.76
N THR A 151 -5.81 7.58 16.07
CA THR A 151 -7.24 7.31 15.87
C THR A 151 -7.55 7.16 14.37
N GLN A 152 -7.07 8.06 13.53
CA GLN A 152 -7.26 7.98 12.08
C GLN A 152 -6.61 6.73 11.48
N LYS A 153 -5.40 6.37 11.94
CA LYS A 153 -4.73 5.14 11.51
C LYS A 153 -5.58 3.90 11.82
N ASN A 154 -6.07 3.80 13.06
CA ASN A 154 -6.92 2.66 13.46
C ASN A 154 -8.23 2.62 12.65
N GLU A 155 -8.83 3.78 12.37
CA GLU A 155 -10.03 3.86 11.54
C GLU A 155 -9.77 3.39 10.09
N ILE A 156 -8.65 3.83 9.50
CA ILE A 156 -8.23 3.40 8.16
C ILE A 156 -7.96 1.89 8.15
N GLU A 157 -7.25 1.36 9.14
CA GLU A 157 -6.97 -0.07 9.25
C GLU A 157 -8.25 -0.90 9.36
N ASN A 158 -9.24 -0.45 10.15
CA ASN A 158 -10.53 -1.11 10.25
C ASN A 158 -11.30 -1.06 8.92
N LYS A 159 -11.40 0.11 8.29
CA LYS A 159 -12.06 0.24 6.98
C LYS A 159 -11.39 -0.62 5.90
N ASN A 160 -10.05 -0.67 5.88
CA ASN A 160 -9.31 -1.52 4.94
C ASN A 160 -9.60 -3.01 5.20
N ARG A 161 -9.72 -3.43 6.46
CA ARG A 161 -10.11 -4.80 6.79
C ARG A 161 -11.52 -5.12 6.27
N ASP A 162 -12.50 -4.27 6.56
CA ASP A 162 -13.89 -4.46 6.12
C ASP A 162 -14.00 -4.54 4.59
N ILE A 163 -13.25 -3.69 3.87
CA ILE A 163 -13.19 -3.71 2.40
C ILE A 163 -12.56 -5.02 1.93
N THR A 164 -11.43 -5.43 2.51
CA THR A 164 -10.72 -6.65 2.14
C THR A 164 -11.59 -7.88 2.39
N ASP A 165 -12.31 -7.94 3.51
CA ASP A 165 -13.23 -9.03 3.85
C ASP A 165 -14.39 -9.09 2.85
N SER A 166 -14.92 -7.95 2.42
CA SER A 166 -15.97 -7.86 1.40
C SER A 166 -15.47 -8.35 0.03
N ILE A 167 -14.24 -7.99 -0.35
CA ILE A 167 -13.63 -8.47 -1.62
C ILE A 167 -13.32 -9.97 -1.54
N ASN A 168 -12.86 -10.48 -0.40
CA ASN A 168 -12.66 -11.92 -0.21
C ASN A 168 -13.98 -12.71 -0.32
N TYR A 169 -15.08 -12.14 0.17
CA TYR A 169 -16.39 -12.75 -0.03
C TYR A 169 -16.80 -12.76 -1.52
N ALA A 170 -16.54 -11.65 -2.25
CA ALA A 170 -16.76 -11.61 -3.69
C ALA A 170 -15.91 -12.65 -4.45
N ARG A 171 -14.66 -12.89 -4.00
CA ARG A 171 -13.83 -13.97 -4.52
C ARG A 171 -14.47 -15.34 -4.35
N HIS A 172 -15.00 -15.66 -3.17
CA HIS A 172 -15.69 -16.93 -2.95
C HIS A 172 -16.89 -17.12 -3.88
N LEU A 173 -17.62 -16.04 -4.17
CA LEU A 173 -18.72 -16.09 -5.14
C LEU A 173 -18.20 -16.31 -6.55
N GLN A 174 -17.10 -15.65 -6.95
CA GLN A 174 -16.49 -15.84 -8.26
C GLN A 174 -15.93 -17.25 -8.42
N ASP A 175 -15.22 -17.77 -7.42
CA ASP A 175 -14.69 -19.15 -7.42
C ASP A 175 -15.81 -20.19 -7.56
N ALA A 176 -16.99 -19.93 -7.00
CA ALA A 176 -18.15 -20.82 -7.14
C ALA A 176 -18.76 -20.84 -8.56
N LEU A 177 -18.47 -19.84 -9.38
CA LEU A 177 -18.90 -19.79 -10.79
C LEU A 177 -17.91 -20.50 -11.73
N LEU A 178 -16.66 -20.67 -11.30
CA LEU A 178 -15.65 -21.37 -12.09
C LEU A 178 -15.86 -22.89 -11.97
N PRO A 179 -15.70 -23.66 -13.08
CA PRO A 179 -15.73 -25.10 -13.01
C PRO A 179 -14.55 -25.61 -12.16
N SER A 180 -14.76 -26.61 -11.32
CA SER A 180 -13.63 -27.20 -10.60
C SER A 180 -12.65 -27.87 -11.57
N VAL A 181 -11.35 -27.82 -11.27
CA VAL A 181 -10.32 -28.46 -12.11
C VAL A 181 -10.59 -29.97 -12.24
N GLU A 182 -11.11 -30.58 -11.17
CA GLU A 182 -11.53 -31.99 -11.15
C GLU A 182 -12.66 -32.27 -12.15
N SER A 183 -13.63 -31.33 -12.30
CA SER A 183 -14.72 -31.47 -13.27
C SER A 183 -14.21 -31.40 -14.71
N ILE A 184 -13.20 -30.54 -14.97
CA ILE A 184 -12.55 -30.46 -16.28
C ILE A 184 -11.76 -31.74 -16.56
N ARG A 185 -10.97 -32.23 -15.60
CA ARG A 185 -10.20 -33.47 -15.73
C ARG A 185 -11.08 -34.71 -15.88
N ALA A 186 -12.28 -34.71 -15.30
CA ALA A 186 -13.26 -35.79 -15.52
C ALA A 186 -13.72 -35.91 -16.97
N GLN A 187 -13.72 -34.80 -17.70
CA GLN A 187 -14.05 -34.78 -19.14
C GLN A 187 -12.77 -34.89 -20.01
N PHE A 188 -11.69 -34.28 -19.57
CA PHE A 188 -10.40 -34.25 -20.26
C PHE A 188 -9.28 -34.65 -19.28
N PRO A 189 -8.96 -35.97 -19.18
CA PRO A 189 -7.98 -36.45 -18.19
C PRO A 189 -6.59 -35.80 -18.28
N LEU A 190 -6.18 -35.39 -19.48
CA LEU A 190 -4.92 -34.71 -19.74
C LEU A 190 -5.16 -33.18 -19.92
N SER A 191 -5.75 -32.56 -18.92
CA SER A 191 -6.00 -31.12 -18.89
C SER A 191 -5.46 -30.47 -17.62
N GLU A 192 -5.22 -29.16 -17.69
CA GLU A 192 -4.84 -28.34 -16.56
C GLU A 192 -5.26 -26.90 -16.78
N VAL A 193 -5.49 -26.20 -15.68
CA VAL A 193 -5.77 -24.75 -15.68
C VAL A 193 -4.67 -24.04 -14.92
N TYR A 194 -4.01 -23.11 -15.57
CA TYR A 194 -3.12 -22.14 -14.92
C TYR A 194 -3.88 -20.83 -14.79
N TYR A 195 -4.37 -20.57 -13.59
CA TYR A 195 -5.16 -19.40 -13.25
C TYR A 195 -4.49 -18.59 -12.15
N ARG A 196 -4.15 -17.35 -12.47
CA ARG A 196 -3.43 -16.47 -11.56
C ARG A 196 -3.97 -15.06 -11.62
N PRO A 197 -4.93 -14.74 -10.75
CA PRO A 197 -5.43 -13.37 -10.61
C PRO A 197 -4.33 -12.39 -10.23
N LYS A 198 -4.40 -11.15 -10.75
CA LYS A 198 -3.58 -10.02 -10.35
C LYS A 198 -3.96 -9.50 -8.98
N ASP A 199 -5.26 -9.35 -8.76
CA ASP A 199 -5.87 -8.86 -7.52
C ASP A 199 -6.56 -10.00 -6.75
N ILE A 200 -7.34 -9.68 -5.72
CA ILE A 200 -8.10 -10.69 -4.95
C ILE A 200 -9.16 -11.38 -5.84
N VAL A 201 -9.76 -10.62 -6.76
CA VAL A 201 -10.73 -11.09 -7.77
C VAL A 201 -10.23 -10.74 -9.16
N ALA A 202 -10.64 -11.46 -10.20
CA ALA A 202 -10.11 -11.37 -11.55
C ALA A 202 -11.15 -10.95 -12.59
N GLY A 203 -10.70 -10.27 -13.65
CA GLY A 203 -11.45 -10.12 -14.89
C GLY A 203 -11.45 -11.39 -15.74
N ASP A 204 -10.32 -12.10 -15.74
CA ASP A 204 -10.20 -13.38 -16.44
C ASP A 204 -11.03 -14.48 -15.80
N PHE A 205 -11.48 -15.40 -16.64
CA PHE A 205 -12.11 -16.64 -16.18
C PHE A 205 -11.93 -17.77 -17.18
N TYR A 206 -11.98 -19.00 -16.67
CA TYR A 206 -12.16 -20.19 -17.49
C TYR A 206 -13.57 -20.75 -17.28
N TRP A 207 -14.07 -21.42 -18.30
CA TRP A 207 -15.46 -21.86 -18.32
C TRP A 207 -15.59 -23.22 -19.01
N MET A 208 -16.51 -24.04 -18.53
CA MET A 208 -16.86 -25.32 -19.14
C MET A 208 -18.36 -25.55 -19.04
N GLU A 209 -18.96 -26.03 -20.12
CA GLU A 209 -20.36 -26.44 -20.16
C GLU A 209 -20.55 -27.68 -21.04
N LYS A 210 -21.44 -28.58 -20.62
CA LYS A 210 -21.80 -29.78 -21.37
C LYS A 210 -23.24 -29.69 -21.82
N SER A 211 -23.48 -29.91 -23.12
CA SER A 211 -24.81 -29.96 -23.71
C SER A 211 -24.92 -31.18 -24.65
N GLY A 212 -25.63 -32.19 -24.22
CA GLY A 212 -25.72 -33.46 -24.94
C GLY A 212 -24.34 -34.13 -25.10
N ASN A 213 -23.94 -34.38 -26.34
CA ASN A 213 -22.66 -34.97 -26.70
C ASN A 213 -21.54 -33.91 -26.89
N LYS A 214 -21.80 -32.63 -26.65
CA LYS A 214 -20.83 -31.58 -26.83
C LYS A 214 -20.34 -31.04 -25.51
N ILE A 215 -19.02 -30.84 -25.41
CA ILE A 215 -18.38 -30.19 -24.29
C ILE A 215 -17.72 -28.92 -24.80
N PHE A 216 -18.09 -27.81 -24.18
CA PHE A 216 -17.55 -26.50 -24.49
C PHE A 216 -16.59 -26.09 -23.38
N VAL A 217 -15.42 -25.52 -23.74
CA VAL A 217 -14.46 -24.98 -22.82
C VAL A 217 -13.95 -23.65 -23.34
N ALA A 218 -13.68 -22.72 -22.43
CA ALA A 218 -13.19 -21.40 -22.81
C ALA A 218 -12.19 -20.84 -21.79
N ALA A 219 -11.31 -19.95 -22.27
CA ALA A 219 -10.60 -18.97 -21.47
C ALA A 219 -10.95 -17.58 -21.99
N ALA A 220 -11.32 -16.70 -21.09
CA ALA A 220 -11.83 -15.38 -21.40
C ALA A 220 -11.15 -14.33 -20.54
N ASP A 221 -10.91 -13.17 -21.14
CA ASP A 221 -10.34 -11.96 -20.56
C ASP A 221 -11.40 -10.85 -20.66
N CYS A 222 -11.88 -10.36 -19.52
CA CYS A 222 -12.89 -9.31 -19.46
C CYS A 222 -12.26 -7.94 -19.34
N THR A 223 -12.97 -6.92 -19.82
CA THR A 223 -12.56 -5.53 -19.70
C THR A 223 -12.33 -5.15 -18.24
N GLY A 224 -11.07 -4.79 -17.92
CA GLY A 224 -10.67 -4.33 -16.60
C GLY A 224 -10.26 -5.47 -15.64
N HIS A 225 -9.60 -5.12 -14.56
CA HIS A 225 -9.12 -6.06 -13.53
C HIS A 225 -9.69 -5.73 -12.15
N GLY A 226 -9.45 -6.59 -11.16
CA GLY A 226 -9.97 -6.41 -9.80
C GLY A 226 -11.51 -6.44 -9.76
N VAL A 227 -12.12 -5.68 -8.87
CA VAL A 227 -13.58 -5.72 -8.64
C VAL A 227 -14.40 -5.37 -9.89
N PRO A 228 -14.10 -4.31 -10.66
CA PRO A 228 -14.83 -4.03 -11.90
C PRO A 228 -14.74 -5.17 -12.91
N GLY A 229 -13.53 -5.69 -13.18
CA GLY A 229 -13.35 -6.84 -14.09
C GLY A 229 -14.11 -8.09 -13.63
N ALA A 230 -14.07 -8.37 -12.32
CA ALA A 230 -14.83 -9.50 -11.75
C ALA A 230 -16.35 -9.37 -11.95
N MET A 231 -16.90 -8.17 -11.89
CA MET A 231 -18.32 -7.95 -12.17
C MET A 231 -18.66 -8.23 -13.66
N VAL A 232 -17.77 -7.80 -14.57
CA VAL A 232 -17.92 -8.09 -16.01
C VAL A 232 -17.79 -9.60 -16.26
N SER A 233 -16.85 -10.29 -15.61
CA SER A 233 -16.65 -11.74 -15.77
C SER A 233 -17.88 -12.55 -15.34
N VAL A 234 -18.56 -12.16 -14.25
CA VAL A 234 -19.83 -12.78 -13.81
C VAL A 234 -20.91 -12.64 -14.85
N VAL A 235 -21.06 -11.44 -15.45
CA VAL A 235 -22.05 -11.19 -16.52
C VAL A 235 -21.72 -12.02 -17.77
N CYS A 236 -20.48 -12.02 -18.20
CA CYS A 236 -20.04 -12.72 -19.40
C CYS A 236 -20.12 -14.25 -19.25
N SER A 237 -19.67 -14.80 -18.12
CA SER A 237 -19.80 -16.23 -17.80
C SER A 237 -21.27 -16.67 -17.74
N GLY A 238 -22.12 -15.87 -17.09
CA GLY A 238 -23.57 -16.11 -17.06
C GLY A 238 -24.21 -16.08 -18.45
N ALA A 239 -23.79 -15.14 -19.32
CA ALA A 239 -24.27 -15.03 -20.68
C ALA A 239 -23.86 -16.24 -21.56
N LEU A 240 -22.62 -16.75 -21.40
CA LEU A 240 -22.17 -17.98 -22.04
C LEU A 240 -23.03 -19.19 -21.63
N THR A 241 -23.21 -19.37 -20.33
CA THR A 241 -24.03 -20.47 -19.78
C THR A 241 -25.47 -20.42 -20.30
N ARG A 242 -26.08 -19.23 -20.33
CA ARG A 242 -27.42 -19.04 -20.86
C ARG A 242 -27.49 -19.34 -22.35
N SER A 243 -26.48 -18.94 -23.15
CA SER A 243 -26.43 -19.22 -24.58
C SER A 243 -26.49 -20.72 -24.88
N VAL A 244 -25.82 -21.53 -24.07
CA VAL A 244 -25.80 -22.99 -24.23
C VAL A 244 -27.00 -23.64 -23.56
N ARG A 245 -27.30 -23.36 -22.30
CA ARG A 245 -28.34 -24.06 -21.53
C ARG A 245 -29.76 -23.62 -21.85
N GLU A 246 -30.00 -22.30 -21.93
CA GLU A 246 -31.36 -21.77 -22.12
C GLU A 246 -31.72 -21.70 -23.60
N PHE A 247 -30.77 -21.22 -24.44
CA PHE A 247 -31.04 -21.08 -25.88
C PHE A 247 -30.67 -22.33 -26.72
N GLY A 248 -30.04 -23.35 -26.10
CA GLY A 248 -29.69 -24.61 -26.76
C GLY A 248 -28.71 -24.48 -27.93
N ILE A 249 -27.93 -23.41 -27.96
CA ILE A 249 -26.99 -23.14 -29.06
C ILE A 249 -25.75 -24.04 -28.92
N THR A 250 -25.37 -24.69 -30.03
CA THR A 250 -24.30 -25.68 -30.06
C THR A 250 -23.13 -25.34 -31.01
N GLY A 251 -23.27 -24.32 -31.84
CA GLY A 251 -22.17 -23.82 -32.70
C GLY A 251 -21.35 -22.75 -32.00
N THR A 252 -20.03 -22.88 -32.01
CA THR A 252 -19.13 -21.96 -31.25
C THR A 252 -19.30 -20.50 -31.65
N SER A 253 -19.37 -20.19 -32.95
CA SER A 253 -19.60 -18.81 -33.43
C SER A 253 -20.97 -18.27 -33.04
N ASN A 254 -22.00 -19.13 -33.07
CA ASN A 254 -23.36 -18.75 -32.70
C ASN A 254 -23.49 -18.52 -31.19
N ILE A 255 -22.75 -19.30 -30.34
CA ILE A 255 -22.66 -19.09 -28.91
C ILE A 255 -22.06 -17.71 -28.64
N LEU A 256 -20.91 -17.35 -29.28
CA LEU A 256 -20.29 -16.03 -29.11
C LEU A 256 -21.21 -14.90 -29.57
N GLY A 257 -21.94 -15.11 -30.70
CA GLY A 257 -22.92 -14.14 -31.20
C GLY A 257 -24.06 -13.90 -30.22
N LYS A 258 -24.64 -14.96 -29.67
CA LYS A 258 -25.72 -14.84 -28.68
C LYS A 258 -25.26 -14.28 -27.35
N THR A 259 -24.07 -14.70 -26.92
CA THR A 259 -23.45 -14.14 -25.71
C THR A 259 -23.24 -12.64 -25.85
N ARG A 260 -22.76 -12.17 -27.02
CA ARG A 260 -22.64 -10.74 -27.32
C ARG A 260 -23.97 -9.99 -27.16
N GLU A 261 -25.06 -10.52 -27.74
CA GLU A 261 -26.38 -9.92 -27.60
C GLU A 261 -26.78 -9.78 -26.14
N ILE A 262 -26.63 -10.85 -25.34
CA ILE A 262 -27.00 -10.86 -23.92
C ILE A 262 -26.16 -9.87 -23.13
N VAL A 263 -24.83 -9.80 -23.37
CA VAL A 263 -23.91 -8.88 -22.70
C VAL A 263 -24.29 -7.43 -22.99
N ILE A 264 -24.51 -7.10 -24.28
CA ILE A 264 -24.92 -5.76 -24.69
C ILE A 264 -26.26 -5.38 -24.04
N ASP A 265 -27.27 -6.24 -24.13
CA ASP A 265 -28.58 -6.00 -23.53
C ASP A 265 -28.50 -5.77 -22.01
N THR A 266 -27.60 -6.51 -21.34
CA THR A 266 -27.43 -6.41 -19.90
C THR A 266 -26.85 -5.06 -19.50
N PHE A 267 -25.84 -4.56 -20.21
CA PHE A 267 -25.20 -3.28 -19.92
C PHE A 267 -26.01 -2.05 -20.43
N ASP A 268 -26.84 -2.22 -21.47
CA ASP A 268 -27.64 -1.12 -22.05
C ASP A 268 -28.90 -0.76 -21.26
N ARG A 269 -29.37 -1.62 -20.35
CA ARG A 269 -30.63 -1.42 -19.61
C ARG A 269 -30.74 -0.10 -18.86
N ASN A 270 -29.62 0.47 -18.45
CA ASN A 270 -29.56 1.68 -17.61
C ASN A 270 -29.06 2.93 -18.33
N LYS A 271 -29.13 3.04 -19.67
CA LYS A 271 -28.74 4.22 -20.48
C LYS A 271 -27.29 4.69 -20.24
N GLY A 272 -26.45 3.93 -19.55
CA GLY A 272 -25.00 4.17 -19.47
C GLY A 272 -24.36 3.32 -20.56
N ALA A 273 -23.76 3.96 -21.57
CA ALA A 273 -23.01 3.25 -22.60
C ALA A 273 -21.73 2.66 -21.97
N VAL A 274 -21.86 1.50 -21.34
CA VAL A 274 -20.72 0.71 -20.86
C VAL A 274 -20.26 -0.13 -22.03
N ASN A 275 -19.04 0.09 -22.51
CA ASN A 275 -18.44 -0.65 -23.63
C ASN A 275 -17.69 -1.91 -23.16
N ASP A 276 -18.13 -2.50 -22.05
CA ASP A 276 -17.50 -3.67 -21.49
C ASP A 276 -17.90 -4.96 -22.21
N GLY A 277 -17.01 -5.92 -22.18
CA GLY A 277 -17.16 -7.20 -22.81
C GLY A 277 -16.00 -8.12 -22.47
N MET A 278 -15.73 -9.07 -23.33
CA MET A 278 -14.63 -10.00 -23.15
C MET A 278 -13.95 -10.37 -24.47
N ASP A 279 -12.68 -10.66 -24.39
CA ASP A 279 -11.92 -11.39 -25.39
C ASP A 279 -11.88 -12.86 -24.98
N ILE A 280 -12.20 -13.78 -25.88
CA ILE A 280 -12.42 -15.18 -25.53
C ILE A 280 -11.89 -16.13 -26.61
N SER A 281 -11.39 -17.27 -26.14
CA SER A 281 -11.09 -18.46 -26.95
C SER A 281 -12.07 -19.57 -26.52
N LEU A 282 -12.99 -19.99 -27.42
CA LEU A 282 -14.03 -20.97 -27.15
C LEU A 282 -13.84 -22.21 -28.00
N LEU A 283 -13.67 -23.36 -27.38
CA LEU A 283 -13.50 -24.67 -28.01
C LEU A 283 -14.69 -25.56 -27.73
N CYS A 284 -15.10 -26.37 -28.73
CA CYS A 284 -16.12 -27.40 -28.61
C CYS A 284 -15.57 -28.74 -29.03
N PHE A 285 -15.75 -29.75 -28.18
CA PHE A 285 -15.53 -31.18 -28.50
C PHE A 285 -16.87 -31.88 -28.68
N ASP A 286 -17.08 -32.48 -29.82
CA ASP A 286 -18.20 -33.39 -30.02
C ASP A 286 -17.76 -34.82 -29.74
N ILE A 287 -18.25 -35.40 -28.62
CA ILE A 287 -17.88 -36.74 -28.17
C ILE A 287 -18.33 -37.81 -29.15
N SER A 288 -19.41 -37.55 -29.91
CA SER A 288 -20.00 -38.56 -30.83
C SER A 288 -19.26 -38.66 -32.15
N SER A 289 -18.78 -37.53 -32.68
CA SER A 289 -18.05 -37.50 -33.96
C SER A 289 -16.53 -37.42 -33.78
N GLY A 290 -16.05 -37.03 -32.61
CA GLY A 290 -14.66 -36.69 -32.37
C GLY A 290 -14.22 -35.36 -32.98
N GLU A 291 -15.17 -34.60 -33.53
CA GLU A 291 -14.87 -33.31 -34.17
C GLU A 291 -14.57 -32.24 -33.11
N ILE A 292 -13.62 -31.40 -33.44
CA ILE A 292 -13.26 -30.24 -32.62
C ILE A 292 -13.54 -28.97 -33.43
N SER A 293 -14.32 -28.07 -32.87
CA SER A 293 -14.56 -26.75 -33.46
C SER A 293 -14.20 -25.63 -32.50
N TRP A 294 -13.79 -24.51 -33.06
CA TRP A 294 -13.31 -23.37 -32.30
C TRP A 294 -13.79 -22.05 -32.87
N SER A 295 -14.03 -21.07 -32.00
CA SER A 295 -14.21 -19.66 -32.35
C SER A 295 -13.50 -18.79 -31.34
N GLY A 296 -12.90 -17.69 -31.78
CA GLY A 296 -12.24 -16.74 -30.92
C GLY A 296 -12.64 -15.29 -31.18
N ALA A 297 -12.73 -14.52 -30.13
CA ALA A 297 -12.83 -13.07 -30.13
C ALA A 297 -11.51 -12.52 -29.62
N ASN A 298 -10.71 -11.89 -30.48
CA ASN A 298 -9.34 -11.41 -30.26
C ASN A 298 -8.36 -12.50 -29.76
N ASN A 299 -8.72 -13.33 -28.78
CA ASN A 299 -7.87 -14.39 -28.23
C ASN A 299 -7.72 -15.56 -29.21
N PRO A 300 -6.49 -16.08 -29.39
CA PRO A 300 -6.21 -17.18 -30.30
C PRO A 300 -6.42 -18.56 -29.66
N LEU A 301 -6.44 -19.60 -30.51
CA LEU A 301 -6.16 -20.97 -30.13
C LEU A 301 -4.73 -21.33 -30.51
N TRP A 302 -4.01 -21.95 -29.59
CA TRP A 302 -2.67 -22.47 -29.84
C TRP A 302 -2.67 -23.99 -29.80
N ILE A 303 -1.94 -24.60 -30.72
CA ILE A 303 -1.85 -26.05 -30.89
C ILE A 303 -0.39 -26.42 -31.07
N THR A 304 0.09 -27.43 -30.36
CA THR A 304 1.43 -28.00 -30.56
C THR A 304 1.48 -29.48 -30.35
N ASN A 305 2.32 -30.15 -31.16
CA ASN A 305 2.73 -31.55 -31.01
C ASN A 305 4.14 -31.70 -30.42
N GLY A 306 4.70 -30.61 -29.88
CA GLY A 306 6.07 -30.56 -29.33
C GLY A 306 7.16 -30.31 -30.39
N LYS A 307 6.81 -30.27 -31.68
CA LYS A 307 7.74 -29.92 -32.79
C LYS A 307 7.23 -28.70 -33.55
N GLU A 308 5.95 -28.73 -33.87
CA GLU A 308 5.27 -27.66 -34.61
C GLU A 308 4.36 -26.88 -33.67
N PHE A 309 4.14 -25.63 -34.00
CA PHE A 309 3.26 -24.73 -33.25
C PHE A 309 2.35 -23.98 -34.22
N THR A 310 1.05 -24.20 -34.06
CA THR A 310 0.03 -23.57 -34.89
C THR A 310 -0.76 -22.56 -34.06
N VAL A 311 -1.03 -21.39 -34.64
CA VAL A 311 -1.87 -20.35 -34.05
C VAL A 311 -3.08 -20.13 -34.96
N ILE A 312 -4.26 -20.41 -34.43
CA ILE A 312 -5.54 -20.03 -35.09
C ILE A 312 -5.94 -18.69 -34.46
N LYS A 313 -6.05 -17.65 -35.29
CA LYS A 313 -6.38 -16.29 -34.82
C LYS A 313 -7.88 -16.13 -34.68
N GLY A 314 -8.30 -15.47 -33.61
CA GLY A 314 -9.67 -15.05 -33.42
C GLY A 314 -10.09 -13.88 -34.33
N ASP A 315 -11.38 -13.67 -34.43
CA ASP A 315 -11.94 -12.50 -35.08
C ASP A 315 -11.54 -11.26 -34.31
N LYS A 316 -11.12 -10.17 -35.00
CA LYS A 316 -10.66 -8.93 -34.38
C LYS A 316 -11.82 -8.08 -33.88
N GLN A 317 -12.50 -8.60 -32.91
CA GLN A 317 -13.64 -7.96 -32.24
C GLN A 317 -13.90 -8.63 -30.90
N PRO A 318 -14.34 -7.90 -29.87
CA PRO A 318 -14.72 -8.48 -28.59
C PRO A 318 -16.13 -9.12 -28.62
N VAL A 319 -16.42 -9.92 -27.62
CA VAL A 319 -17.78 -10.30 -27.25
C VAL A 319 -18.37 -9.20 -26.38
N GLY A 320 -18.82 -8.15 -27.01
CA GLY A 320 -19.31 -6.92 -26.42
C GLY A 320 -19.63 -5.90 -27.50
N ARG A 321 -19.76 -4.63 -27.12
CA ARG A 321 -20.00 -3.55 -28.07
C ARG A 321 -18.74 -3.26 -28.88
N GLY A 322 -18.81 -3.37 -30.18
CA GLY A 322 -17.72 -3.06 -31.13
C GLY A 322 -18.18 -2.10 -32.22
N VAL A 323 -17.23 -1.36 -32.81
CA VAL A 323 -17.53 -0.35 -33.86
C VAL A 323 -18.07 -0.99 -35.12
N ASN A 324 -17.60 -2.21 -35.47
CA ASN A 324 -18.04 -2.95 -36.68
C ASN A 324 -18.25 -4.40 -36.30
N ALA A 325 -19.34 -4.70 -35.58
CA ALA A 325 -19.67 -6.06 -35.17
C ALA A 325 -20.08 -6.91 -36.39
N THR A 326 -19.30 -7.97 -36.65
CA THR A 326 -19.58 -9.00 -37.66
C THR A 326 -19.93 -10.33 -36.99
N PRO A 327 -20.54 -11.28 -37.66
CA PRO A 327 -20.68 -12.64 -37.17
C PRO A 327 -19.32 -13.23 -36.85
N PHE A 328 -19.22 -14.03 -35.79
CA PHE A 328 -17.99 -14.78 -35.47
C PHE A 328 -17.78 -15.95 -36.43
N THR A 329 -16.53 -16.36 -36.61
CA THR A 329 -16.17 -17.46 -37.49
C THR A 329 -15.96 -18.74 -36.68
N THR A 330 -16.53 -19.86 -37.19
CA THR A 330 -16.20 -21.19 -36.64
C THR A 330 -15.09 -21.83 -37.49
N HIS A 331 -14.05 -22.30 -36.81
CA HIS A 331 -12.94 -23.06 -37.38
C HIS A 331 -13.06 -24.52 -37.00
N SER A 332 -12.91 -25.44 -37.96
CA SER A 332 -12.69 -26.86 -37.69
C SER A 332 -11.22 -27.05 -37.28
N VAL A 333 -10.99 -27.66 -36.13
CA VAL A 333 -9.66 -27.88 -35.57
C VAL A 333 -9.26 -29.32 -35.83
N LYS A 334 -8.13 -29.49 -36.52
CA LYS A 334 -7.49 -30.81 -36.71
C LYS A 334 -6.45 -30.95 -35.61
N ALA A 335 -6.68 -31.88 -34.72
CA ALA A 335 -5.73 -32.26 -33.67
C ALA A 335 -5.60 -33.79 -33.65
N GLU A 336 -4.38 -34.26 -33.54
CA GLU A 336 -4.04 -35.68 -33.43
C GLU A 336 -3.85 -36.07 -31.95
N LYS A 337 -3.87 -37.37 -31.70
CA LYS A 337 -3.61 -37.87 -30.35
C LYS A 337 -2.20 -37.44 -29.87
N GLY A 338 -2.15 -36.76 -28.75
CA GLY A 338 -0.94 -36.20 -28.17
C GLY A 338 -0.77 -34.70 -28.42
N ASP A 339 -1.54 -34.09 -29.31
CA ASP A 339 -1.50 -32.64 -29.49
C ASP A 339 -2.05 -31.92 -28.26
N ALA A 340 -1.38 -30.85 -27.87
CA ALA A 340 -1.84 -29.97 -26.79
C ALA A 340 -2.47 -28.69 -27.34
N LEU A 341 -3.69 -28.44 -26.91
CA LEU A 341 -4.47 -27.24 -27.20
C LEU A 341 -4.36 -26.28 -26.03
N TYR A 342 -4.17 -24.99 -26.31
CA TYR A 342 -4.09 -23.93 -25.28
C TYR A 342 -5.05 -22.80 -25.64
N LEU A 343 -5.95 -22.52 -24.69
CA LEU A 343 -6.76 -21.32 -24.67
C LEU A 343 -6.11 -20.38 -23.68
N ILE A 344 -5.75 -19.16 -24.09
CA ILE A 344 -4.89 -18.27 -23.33
C ILE A 344 -5.40 -16.84 -23.38
N THR A 345 -5.28 -16.13 -22.26
CA THR A 345 -5.41 -14.68 -22.14
C THR A 345 -4.06 -14.00 -22.30
N ASP A 346 -4.01 -12.69 -22.43
CA ASP A 346 -2.79 -11.97 -22.79
C ASP A 346 -1.87 -11.64 -21.58
N GLY A 347 -2.38 -11.70 -20.34
CA GLY A 347 -1.67 -11.25 -19.14
C GLY A 347 -0.29 -11.89 -18.93
N LEU A 348 -0.12 -13.17 -19.34
CA LEU A 348 1.21 -13.81 -19.28
C LEU A 348 2.21 -13.12 -20.22
N ALA A 349 1.78 -12.79 -21.45
CA ALA A 349 2.63 -12.16 -22.45
C ALA A 349 2.93 -10.69 -22.14
N ASP A 350 2.00 -10.04 -21.47
CA ASP A 350 2.06 -8.62 -21.15
C ASP A 350 2.86 -8.32 -19.86
N GLN A 351 3.24 -9.35 -19.12
CA GLN A 351 4.04 -9.19 -17.90
C GLN A 351 5.40 -8.56 -18.18
N PHE A 352 5.70 -7.49 -17.47
CA PHE A 352 7.03 -6.87 -17.46
C PHE A 352 7.98 -7.63 -16.54
N GLY A 353 9.25 -7.76 -17.00
CA GLY A 353 10.27 -8.47 -16.23
C GLY A 353 11.58 -8.62 -16.97
N GLY A 354 12.39 -9.60 -16.52
CA GLY A 354 13.69 -9.88 -17.05
C GLY A 354 14.72 -8.76 -16.77
N PRO A 355 15.98 -8.92 -17.23
CA PRO A 355 17.05 -7.97 -16.94
C PRO A 355 16.81 -6.55 -17.47
N GLU A 356 15.99 -6.43 -18.52
CA GLU A 356 15.74 -5.16 -19.20
C GLU A 356 14.38 -4.54 -18.85
N GLY A 357 13.57 -5.17 -17.97
CA GLY A 357 12.25 -4.70 -17.60
C GLY A 357 11.25 -4.62 -18.76
N LYS A 358 11.34 -5.51 -19.75
CA LYS A 358 10.48 -5.55 -20.96
C LYS A 358 9.32 -6.53 -20.78
N LYS A 359 8.28 -6.40 -21.66
CA LYS A 359 7.20 -7.40 -21.74
C LYS A 359 7.77 -8.77 -22.16
N LEU A 360 7.25 -9.85 -21.56
CA LEU A 360 7.62 -11.24 -21.89
C LEU A 360 7.33 -11.58 -23.34
N ARG A 361 6.16 -11.16 -23.84
CA ARG A 361 5.66 -11.44 -25.19
C ARG A 361 5.44 -12.94 -25.44
N TYR A 362 4.79 -13.27 -26.56
CA TYR A 362 4.38 -14.64 -26.88
C TYR A 362 5.54 -15.58 -27.24
N LYS A 363 6.63 -15.08 -27.87
CA LYS A 363 7.71 -15.93 -28.39
C LYS A 363 8.39 -16.81 -27.34
N PRO A 364 8.80 -16.31 -26.16
CA PRO A 364 9.38 -17.17 -25.12
C PRO A 364 8.38 -18.18 -24.57
N ILE A 365 7.08 -17.81 -24.48
CA ILE A 365 6.01 -18.70 -24.00
C ILE A 365 5.84 -19.86 -24.97
N ILE A 366 5.74 -19.58 -26.27
CA ILE A 366 5.62 -20.58 -27.32
C ILE A 366 6.81 -21.54 -27.28
N GLN A 367 8.03 -21.02 -27.19
CA GLN A 367 9.24 -21.84 -27.10
C GLN A 367 9.18 -22.74 -25.85
N PHE A 368 8.80 -22.20 -24.72
CA PHE A 368 8.63 -22.97 -23.49
C PHE A 368 7.62 -24.11 -23.65
N LEU A 369 6.47 -23.86 -24.28
CA LEU A 369 5.40 -24.85 -24.47
C LEU A 369 5.83 -25.99 -25.39
N ILE A 370 6.63 -25.69 -26.42
CA ILE A 370 7.22 -26.69 -27.32
C ILE A 370 8.22 -27.56 -26.57
N GLU A 371 9.19 -26.93 -25.88
CA GLU A 371 10.25 -27.64 -25.16
C GLU A 371 9.71 -28.57 -24.05
N HIS A 372 8.65 -28.16 -23.38
CA HIS A 372 8.05 -28.91 -22.27
C HIS A 372 6.81 -29.70 -22.65
N HIS A 373 6.53 -29.86 -23.94
CA HIS A 373 5.35 -30.60 -24.43
C HIS A 373 5.28 -32.05 -23.92
N HIS A 374 6.43 -32.70 -23.79
CA HIS A 374 6.56 -34.08 -23.33
C HIS A 374 6.11 -34.30 -21.87
N LEU A 375 5.97 -33.23 -21.08
CA LEU A 375 5.56 -33.31 -19.68
C LEU A 375 4.03 -33.39 -19.55
N PRO A 376 3.55 -34.04 -18.47
CA PRO A 376 2.12 -33.97 -18.12
C PRO A 376 1.66 -32.51 -17.96
N PRO A 377 0.38 -32.19 -18.28
CA PRO A 377 -0.13 -30.82 -18.22
C PRO A 377 0.10 -30.14 -16.86
N VAL A 378 -0.10 -30.84 -15.75
CA VAL A 378 0.15 -30.33 -14.39
C VAL A 378 1.59 -29.88 -14.19
N GLU A 379 2.55 -30.73 -14.56
CA GLU A 379 3.97 -30.41 -14.39
C GLU A 379 4.40 -29.28 -15.31
N ARG A 380 3.86 -29.26 -16.53
CA ARG A 380 4.08 -28.21 -17.52
C ARG A 380 3.65 -26.84 -17.01
N MET A 381 2.44 -26.76 -16.43
CA MET A 381 1.93 -25.50 -15.86
C MET A 381 2.69 -25.09 -14.61
N GLN A 382 3.14 -26.00 -13.75
CA GLN A 382 4.00 -25.67 -12.62
C GLN A 382 5.36 -25.10 -13.05
N LYS A 383 5.94 -25.62 -14.12
CA LYS A 383 7.18 -25.05 -14.69
C LYS A 383 6.95 -23.69 -15.35
N LEU A 384 5.79 -23.50 -15.98
CA LEU A 384 5.37 -22.22 -16.54
C LEU A 384 5.24 -21.17 -15.44
N ASP A 385 4.65 -21.50 -14.31
CA ASP A 385 4.57 -20.60 -13.14
C ASP A 385 5.95 -20.21 -12.61
N LYS A 386 6.90 -21.14 -12.56
CA LYS A 386 8.29 -20.84 -12.20
C LYS A 386 8.96 -19.92 -13.21
N MET A 387 8.76 -20.16 -14.50
CA MET A 387 9.27 -19.29 -15.56
C MET A 387 8.70 -17.88 -15.43
N PHE A 388 7.38 -17.76 -15.24
CA PHE A 388 6.71 -16.49 -15.03
C PHE A 388 7.24 -15.76 -13.80
N SER A 389 7.35 -16.45 -12.66
CA SER A 389 7.82 -15.88 -11.40
C SER A 389 9.28 -15.38 -11.50
N ASN A 390 10.13 -16.14 -12.19
CA ASN A 390 11.52 -15.75 -12.46
C ASN A 390 11.59 -14.52 -13.40
N TRP A 391 10.73 -14.50 -14.44
CA TRP A 391 10.66 -13.36 -15.35
C TRP A 391 10.18 -12.09 -14.64
N LYS A 392 9.09 -12.19 -13.90
CA LYS A 392 8.49 -11.08 -13.16
C LYS A 392 9.44 -10.52 -12.10
N GLY A 393 10.20 -11.38 -11.40
CA GLY A 393 11.06 -11.00 -10.30
C GLY A 393 10.29 -10.25 -9.21
N ASN A 394 10.78 -9.08 -8.81
CA ASN A 394 10.18 -8.23 -7.78
C ASN A 394 9.12 -7.26 -8.32
N LEU A 395 8.83 -7.27 -9.62
CA LEU A 395 7.78 -6.41 -10.19
C LEU A 395 6.40 -6.94 -9.83
N GLU A 396 5.41 -6.05 -9.83
CA GLU A 396 4.02 -6.44 -9.65
C GLU A 396 3.49 -7.17 -10.89
N GLN A 397 2.51 -8.04 -10.71
CA GLN A 397 1.77 -8.66 -11.81
C GLN A 397 0.94 -7.57 -12.51
N VAL A 398 1.00 -7.55 -13.84
CA VAL A 398 0.38 -6.47 -14.63
C VAL A 398 -1.10 -6.75 -14.88
N ASP A 399 -1.45 -8.00 -15.14
CA ASP A 399 -2.81 -8.42 -15.48
C ASP A 399 -3.12 -9.82 -14.98
N ASP A 400 -4.41 -10.21 -15.03
CA ASP A 400 -4.85 -11.56 -14.74
C ASP A 400 -4.29 -12.54 -15.77
N ILE A 401 -4.05 -13.79 -15.38
CA ILE A 401 -3.55 -14.84 -16.27
C ILE A 401 -4.48 -16.04 -16.21
N CYS A 402 -4.99 -16.43 -17.36
CA CYS A 402 -5.79 -17.64 -17.52
C CYS A 402 -5.31 -18.46 -18.71
N ILE A 403 -4.88 -19.71 -18.44
CA ILE A 403 -4.51 -20.67 -19.49
C ILE A 403 -5.21 -21.99 -19.19
N LEU A 404 -6.04 -22.43 -20.11
CA LEU A 404 -6.61 -23.77 -20.09
C LEU A 404 -5.90 -24.61 -21.14
N THR A 405 -5.28 -25.73 -20.75
CA THR A 405 -4.63 -26.66 -21.65
C THR A 405 -5.35 -28.01 -21.65
N ILE A 406 -5.52 -28.60 -22.83
CA ILE A 406 -6.09 -29.91 -23.05
C ILE A 406 -5.18 -30.65 -24.03
N THR A 407 -4.73 -31.87 -23.64
CA THR A 407 -4.02 -32.77 -24.56
C THR A 407 -5.01 -33.80 -25.07
N VAL A 408 -5.10 -33.94 -26.38
CA VAL A 408 -6.05 -34.83 -27.10
C VAL A 408 -5.63 -36.29 -27.05
#